data_2f3ea79df7eefe1c37cbde6054399f04
#
_entry.id   2f3ea79df7eefe1c37cbde6054399f04
#
_cell.length_a   1.000
_cell.length_b   1.000
_cell.length_c   1.000
_cell.angle_alpha   90.00
_cell.angle_beta   90.00
_cell.angle_gamma   90.00
#
_symmetry.space_group_name_H-M   'P 1'
#
loop_
_entity.id
_entity.type
_entity.pdbx_description
1 polymer ?
#
loop_
_entity_poly.entity_id
_entity_poly.type
_entity_poly.pdbx_seq_one_letter_code
_entity_poly.pdbx_strand_id
1 'polypeptide(L)'
;MQIAYDTRKDLPCEALHELFAAVCWSDGTITPSMLENFNVPFIHSTLVVSAWAEGKLVGCVRALSDGMFRSVIYDLAVMPEFQNRGIGKELVRRCREHFPDSEWLVGTKTAAGFYEKIGFKPNEDVFLSIPCKWF
;
A
#
# COMPACT_ATOMS: atom_id res chain seq x y z
N MET A 1 -8.02 19.43 8.27
CA MET A 1 -8.38 18.72 7.04
C MET A 1 -8.85 17.30 7.37
N GLN A 2 -9.94 16.91 6.81
CA GLN A 2 -10.55 15.63 7.10
C GLN A 2 -10.14 14.59 6.05
N ILE A 3 -9.74 13.41 6.51
CA ILE A 3 -9.37 12.29 5.63
C ILE A 3 -10.50 11.27 5.62
N ALA A 4 -10.96 10.92 4.42
CA ALA A 4 -11.94 9.84 4.23
C ALA A 4 -11.22 8.56 3.83
N TYR A 5 -11.66 7.43 4.33
CA TYR A 5 -11.08 6.12 4.03
C TYR A 5 -12.09 5.25 3.30
N ASP A 6 -11.62 4.46 2.34
CA ASP A 6 -12.47 3.61 1.52
C ASP A 6 -11.78 2.27 1.30
N THR A 7 -12.57 1.23 1.02
CA THR A 7 -12.05 -0.12 0.81
C THR A 7 -12.28 -0.65 -0.61
N ARG A 8 -12.72 0.19 -1.53
CA ARG A 8 -12.90 -0.24 -2.92
C ARG A 8 -11.54 -0.58 -3.55
N LYS A 9 -11.54 -1.56 -4.45
CA LYS A 9 -10.30 -2.04 -5.10
C LYS A 9 -10.08 -1.41 -6.47
N ASP A 10 -11.12 -0.90 -7.10
CA ASP A 10 -11.09 -0.31 -8.45
C ASP A 10 -10.67 1.17 -8.41
N LEU A 11 -9.53 1.45 -7.79
CA LEU A 11 -9.01 2.80 -7.74
C LEU A 11 -8.67 3.32 -9.14
N PRO A 12 -8.81 4.63 -9.40
CA PRO A 12 -8.46 5.20 -10.70
C PRO A 12 -6.97 4.99 -11.03
N CYS A 13 -6.69 4.49 -12.21
CA CYS A 13 -5.32 4.19 -12.62
C CYS A 13 -4.41 5.43 -12.61
N GLU A 14 -4.90 6.56 -13.10
CA GLU A 14 -4.13 7.80 -13.11
C GLU A 14 -3.80 8.27 -11.69
N ALA A 15 -4.77 8.18 -10.78
CA ALA A 15 -4.56 8.58 -9.38
C ALA A 15 -3.53 7.69 -8.68
N LEU A 16 -3.58 6.39 -8.93
CA LEU A 16 -2.58 5.45 -8.41
C LEU A 16 -1.20 5.74 -8.96
N HIS A 17 -1.08 5.96 -10.26
CA HIS A 17 0.22 6.27 -10.86
C HIS A 17 0.78 7.59 -10.35
N GLU A 18 -0.07 8.60 -10.19
CA GLU A 18 0.35 9.87 -9.60
C GLU A 18 0.90 9.68 -8.18
N LEU A 19 0.23 8.86 -7.36
CA LEU A 19 0.68 8.55 -6.02
C LEU A 19 2.01 7.81 -6.03
N PHE A 20 2.16 6.79 -6.89
CA PHE A 20 3.41 6.02 -7.01
C PHE A 20 4.56 6.89 -7.50
N ALA A 21 4.31 7.81 -8.43
CA ALA A 21 5.32 8.76 -8.88
C ALA A 21 5.71 9.73 -7.76
N ALA A 22 4.76 10.18 -6.97
CA ALA A 22 5.00 11.11 -5.87
C ALA A 22 5.89 10.51 -4.78
N VAL A 23 5.80 9.19 -4.54
CA VAL A 23 6.66 8.50 -3.58
C VAL A 23 7.90 7.88 -4.22
N CYS A 24 8.21 8.26 -5.47
CA CYS A 24 9.40 7.83 -6.20
C CYS A 24 9.47 6.33 -6.53
N TRP A 25 8.34 5.65 -6.56
CA TRP A 25 8.26 4.27 -7.04
C TRP A 25 8.13 4.18 -8.56
N SER A 26 7.81 5.29 -9.20
CA SER A 26 7.80 5.48 -10.63
C SER A 26 8.54 6.78 -10.93
N ASP A 27 9.22 6.86 -12.08
CA ASP A 27 9.87 8.09 -12.54
C ASP A 27 8.90 9.05 -13.26
N GLY A 28 7.61 8.69 -13.29
CA GLY A 28 6.58 9.46 -13.97
C GLY A 28 6.34 9.06 -15.42
N THR A 29 7.20 8.22 -15.99
CA THR A 29 6.99 7.71 -17.35
C THR A 29 6.20 6.42 -17.31
N ILE A 30 5.22 6.31 -18.20
CA ILE A 30 4.36 5.13 -18.24
C ILE A 30 3.78 4.98 -19.65
N THR A 31 3.75 3.77 -20.17
CA THR A 31 3.08 3.50 -21.44
C THR A 31 1.55 3.54 -21.26
N PRO A 32 0.79 3.87 -22.30
CA PRO A 32 -0.68 3.82 -22.20
C PRO A 32 -1.20 2.46 -21.75
N SER A 33 -0.60 1.38 -22.20
CA SER A 33 -0.98 0.02 -21.80
C SER A 33 -0.76 -0.25 -20.34
N MET A 34 0.38 0.19 -19.77
CA MET A 34 0.63 0.06 -18.33
C MET A 34 -0.35 0.92 -17.53
N LEU A 35 -0.62 2.13 -17.98
CA LEU A 35 -1.53 3.02 -17.27
C LEU A 35 -2.95 2.42 -17.21
N GLU A 36 -3.44 1.87 -18.31
CA GLU A 36 -4.76 1.22 -18.34
C GLU A 36 -4.89 0.07 -17.35
N ASN A 37 -3.78 -0.58 -17.01
CA ASN A 37 -3.74 -1.76 -16.15
C ASN A 37 -3.15 -1.47 -14.77
N PHE A 38 -2.91 -0.21 -14.44
CA PHE A 38 -2.19 0.13 -13.22
C PHE A 38 -2.92 -0.28 -11.94
N ASN A 39 -4.25 -0.36 -11.97
CA ASN A 39 -5.03 -0.79 -10.82
C ASN A 39 -5.28 -2.32 -10.75
N VAL A 40 -4.80 -3.08 -11.75
CA VAL A 40 -5.02 -4.54 -11.77
C VAL A 40 -4.50 -5.21 -10.50
N PRO A 41 -3.28 -4.90 -9.99
CA PRO A 41 -2.82 -5.49 -8.73
C PRO A 41 -3.72 -5.16 -7.54
N PHE A 42 -4.37 -4.00 -7.55
CA PHE A 42 -5.30 -3.61 -6.49
C PHE A 42 -6.60 -4.36 -6.57
N ILE A 43 -7.17 -4.49 -7.78
CA ILE A 43 -8.40 -5.26 -8.02
C ILE A 43 -8.22 -6.71 -7.55
N HIS A 44 -7.05 -7.28 -7.75
CA HIS A 44 -6.76 -8.67 -7.39
C HIS A 44 -6.19 -8.84 -5.97
N SER A 45 -6.04 -7.77 -5.21
CA SER A 45 -5.60 -7.87 -3.82
C SER A 45 -6.73 -8.34 -2.92
N THR A 46 -6.37 -8.99 -1.80
CA THR A 46 -7.36 -9.40 -0.80
C THR A 46 -7.98 -8.18 -0.13
N LEU A 47 -7.15 -7.19 0.20
CA LEU A 47 -7.57 -5.98 0.88
C LEU A 47 -6.92 -4.75 0.23
N VAL A 48 -7.72 -3.70 0.10
CA VAL A 48 -7.25 -2.37 -0.26
C VAL A 48 -7.91 -1.38 0.70
N VAL A 49 -7.12 -0.46 1.24
CA VAL A 49 -7.66 0.69 1.95
C VAL A 49 -7.05 1.94 1.32
N SER A 50 -7.88 2.91 1.03
CA SER A 50 -7.45 4.18 0.44
C SER A 50 -7.82 5.35 1.33
N ALA A 51 -7.01 6.40 1.24
CA ALA A 51 -7.20 7.65 1.99
C ALA A 51 -7.40 8.79 1.00
N TRP A 52 -8.40 9.61 1.27
CA TRP A 52 -8.84 10.68 0.37
C TRP A 52 -8.94 12.00 1.13
N ALA A 53 -8.41 13.05 0.53
CA ALA A 53 -8.53 14.42 1.02
C ALA A 53 -9.19 15.26 -0.06
N GLU A 54 -10.40 15.78 0.21
CA GLU A 54 -11.13 16.63 -0.72
C GLU A 54 -11.25 16.03 -2.13
N GLY A 55 -11.56 14.74 -2.18
CA GLY A 55 -11.74 13.99 -3.43
C GLY A 55 -10.47 13.55 -4.11
N LYS A 56 -9.29 13.82 -3.52
CA LYS A 56 -8.01 13.41 -4.07
C LYS A 56 -7.46 12.19 -3.32
N LEU A 57 -6.96 11.20 -4.04
CA LEU A 57 -6.28 10.05 -3.45
C LEU A 57 -4.93 10.51 -2.88
N VAL A 58 -4.78 10.41 -1.55
CA VAL A 58 -3.56 10.85 -0.87
C VAL A 58 -2.80 9.71 -0.23
N GLY A 59 -3.37 8.52 -0.16
CA GLY A 59 -2.67 7.35 0.34
C GLY A 59 -3.42 6.07 0.04
N CYS A 60 -2.72 4.97 0.07
CA CYS A 60 -3.33 3.65 -0.07
C CYS A 60 -2.44 2.57 0.51
N VAL A 61 -3.05 1.44 0.82
CA VAL A 61 -2.37 0.20 1.19
C VAL A 61 -3.07 -0.96 0.50
N ARG A 62 -2.29 -1.92 0.02
CA ARG A 62 -2.85 -3.19 -0.46
C ARG A 62 -2.17 -4.35 0.22
N ALA A 63 -2.94 -5.40 0.48
CA ALA A 63 -2.45 -6.58 1.15
C ALA A 63 -3.04 -7.85 0.53
N LEU A 64 -2.25 -8.92 0.58
CA LEU A 64 -2.68 -10.26 0.25
C LEU A 64 -2.76 -11.07 1.53
N SER A 65 -3.76 -11.95 1.64
CA SER A 65 -3.97 -12.75 2.83
C SER A 65 -4.60 -14.08 2.48
N ASP A 66 -4.24 -15.12 3.23
CA ASP A 66 -4.98 -16.39 3.16
C ASP A 66 -6.25 -16.37 4.02
N GLY A 67 -6.49 -15.27 4.72
CA GLY A 67 -7.65 -15.09 5.58
C GLY A 67 -7.52 -15.74 6.95
N MET A 68 -6.40 -16.36 7.25
CA MET A 68 -6.23 -17.09 8.50
C MET A 68 -4.82 -16.97 9.09
N PHE A 69 -3.81 -17.52 8.38
CA PHE A 69 -2.48 -17.62 8.95
C PHE A 69 -1.58 -16.45 8.63
N ARG A 70 -1.56 -16.01 7.37
CA ARG A 70 -0.56 -15.04 6.90
C ARG A 70 -1.17 -13.97 6.01
N SER A 71 -0.76 -12.75 6.28
CA SER A 71 -1.13 -11.57 5.51
C SER A 71 0.13 -10.77 5.20
N VAL A 72 0.21 -10.20 4.01
CA VAL A 72 1.39 -9.46 3.57
C VAL A 72 0.96 -8.10 3.02
N ILE A 73 1.58 -7.04 3.53
CA ILE A 73 1.44 -5.71 2.94
C ILE A 73 2.45 -5.58 1.81
N TYR A 74 1.96 -5.27 0.61
CA TYR A 74 2.83 -5.10 -0.55
C TYR A 74 3.10 -3.64 -0.87
N ASP A 75 2.09 -2.80 -0.79
CA ASP A 75 2.26 -1.38 -1.08
C ASP A 75 1.57 -0.57 0.00
N LEU A 76 2.31 0.36 0.57
CA LEU A 76 1.78 1.41 1.43
C LEU A 76 2.39 2.72 0.96
N ALA A 77 1.58 3.61 0.46
CA ALA A 77 2.04 4.89 -0.05
C ALA A 77 1.18 6.03 0.50
N VAL A 78 1.83 7.13 0.87
CA VAL A 78 1.16 8.37 1.30
C VAL A 78 1.85 9.51 0.58
N MET A 79 1.07 10.41 -0.03
CA MET A 79 1.60 11.61 -0.68
C MET A 79 2.54 12.35 0.27
N PRO A 80 3.71 12.82 -0.20
CA PRO A 80 4.69 13.47 0.68
C PRO A 80 4.12 14.60 1.54
N GLU A 81 3.25 15.44 0.98
CA GLU A 81 2.65 16.54 1.73
C GLU A 81 1.65 16.09 2.80
N PHE A 82 1.26 14.82 2.79
CA PHE A 82 0.34 14.25 3.77
C PHE A 82 1.03 13.28 4.73
N GLN A 83 2.33 13.08 4.61
CA GLN A 83 3.09 12.23 5.53
C GLN A 83 3.23 12.87 6.90
N ASN A 84 3.53 12.05 7.91
CA ASN A 84 3.70 12.48 9.31
C ASN A 84 2.41 13.05 9.95
N ARG A 85 1.27 12.63 9.45
CA ARG A 85 -0.06 13.02 9.98
C ARG A 85 -0.87 11.81 10.45
N GLY A 86 -0.25 10.63 10.55
CA GLY A 86 -0.92 9.42 11.01
C GLY A 86 -1.71 8.65 9.95
N ILE A 87 -1.68 9.09 8.69
CA ILE A 87 -2.46 8.43 7.62
C ILE A 87 -1.93 7.02 7.35
N GLY A 88 -0.61 6.86 7.24
CA GLY A 88 -0.02 5.54 7.01
C GLY A 88 -0.33 4.56 8.14
N LYS A 89 -0.23 5.03 9.39
CA LYS A 89 -0.58 4.23 10.56
C LYS A 89 -2.05 3.80 10.52
N GLU A 90 -2.95 4.70 10.15
CA GLU A 90 -4.37 4.41 10.08
C GLU A 90 -4.70 3.43 8.95
N LEU A 91 -4.03 3.57 7.80
CA LEU A 91 -4.20 2.63 6.69
C LEU A 91 -3.81 1.21 7.11
N VAL A 92 -2.67 1.04 7.77
CA VAL A 92 -2.20 -0.27 8.25
C VAL A 92 -3.16 -0.81 9.32
N ARG A 93 -3.60 0.04 10.26
CA ARG A 93 -4.53 -0.37 11.31
C ARG A 93 -5.82 -0.92 10.72
N ARG A 94 -6.42 -0.22 9.77
CA ARG A 94 -7.65 -0.66 9.11
C ARG A 94 -7.46 -1.95 8.34
N CYS A 95 -6.32 -2.11 7.71
CA CYS A 95 -5.97 -3.33 7.00
C CYS A 95 -5.89 -4.54 7.96
N ARG A 96 -5.16 -4.37 9.07
CA ARG A 96 -4.95 -5.44 10.06
C ARG A 96 -6.23 -5.87 10.77
N GLU A 97 -7.20 -4.99 10.91
CA GLU A 97 -8.47 -5.31 11.56
C GLU A 97 -9.26 -6.41 10.84
N HIS A 98 -9.03 -6.60 9.55
CA HIS A 98 -9.73 -7.63 8.79
C HIS A 98 -9.29 -9.04 9.17
N PHE A 99 -8.01 -9.21 9.54
CA PHE A 99 -7.47 -10.51 9.95
C PHE A 99 -6.55 -10.31 11.16
N PRO A 100 -7.15 -9.99 12.34
CA PRO A 100 -6.35 -9.59 13.52
C PRO A 100 -5.49 -10.71 14.11
N ASP A 101 -5.85 -11.97 13.86
CA ASP A 101 -5.10 -13.12 14.38
C ASP A 101 -4.09 -13.67 13.40
N SER A 102 -4.01 -13.13 12.20
CA SER A 102 -3.02 -13.49 11.19
C SER A 102 -1.64 -12.93 11.54
N GLU A 103 -0.59 -13.62 11.10
CA GLU A 103 0.72 -12.99 11.04
C GLU A 103 0.69 -11.92 9.94
N TRP A 104 1.22 -10.73 10.22
CA TRP A 104 1.32 -9.66 9.24
C TRP A 104 2.77 -9.42 8.89
N LEU A 105 3.10 -9.54 7.62
CA LEU A 105 4.43 -9.39 7.08
C LEU A 105 4.50 -8.14 6.20
N VAL A 106 5.64 -7.49 6.20
CA VAL A 106 5.94 -6.41 5.27
C VAL A 106 7.43 -6.41 4.96
N GLY A 107 7.78 -6.29 3.68
CA GLY A 107 9.15 -6.07 3.25
C GLY A 107 9.36 -4.59 2.97
N THR A 108 10.43 -4.01 3.50
CA THR A 108 10.75 -2.61 3.28
C THR A 108 12.25 -2.39 3.25
N LYS A 109 12.70 -1.47 2.41
CA LYS A 109 14.12 -1.08 2.35
C LYS A 109 14.44 0.08 3.28
N THR A 110 13.48 1.00 3.49
CA THR A 110 13.75 2.28 4.14
C THR A 110 12.77 2.65 5.25
N ALA A 111 11.68 1.90 5.43
CA ALA A 111 10.61 2.27 6.34
C ALA A 111 10.51 1.35 7.57
N ALA A 112 11.56 0.59 7.90
CA ALA A 112 11.53 -0.32 9.04
C ALA A 112 11.14 0.39 10.35
N GLY A 113 11.67 1.59 10.58
CA GLY A 113 11.36 2.37 11.76
C GLY A 113 9.88 2.71 11.89
N PHE A 114 9.21 3.02 10.77
CA PHE A 114 7.78 3.28 10.77
C PHE A 114 7.00 2.04 11.23
N TYR A 115 7.33 0.88 10.66
CA TYR A 115 6.62 -0.36 11.00
C TYR A 115 6.90 -0.82 12.42
N GLU A 116 8.13 -0.66 12.89
CA GLU A 116 8.49 -1.01 14.28
C GLU A 116 7.69 -0.19 15.29
N LYS A 117 7.48 1.09 15.02
CA LYS A 117 6.69 1.96 15.90
C LYS A 117 5.22 1.54 16.01
N ILE A 118 4.69 0.84 15.03
CA ILE A 118 3.30 0.39 15.04
C ILE A 118 3.15 -1.10 15.35
N GLY A 119 4.23 -1.73 15.86
CA GLY A 119 4.16 -3.07 16.43
C GLY A 119 4.78 -4.19 15.62
N PHE A 120 5.32 -3.89 14.46
CA PHE A 120 6.03 -4.91 13.66
C PHE A 120 7.42 -5.13 14.28
N LYS A 121 7.92 -6.36 14.14
CA LYS A 121 9.24 -6.75 14.65
C LYS A 121 10.06 -7.33 13.51
N PRO A 122 11.41 -7.20 13.56
CA PRO A 122 12.26 -7.85 12.56
C PRO A 122 11.97 -9.35 12.48
N ASN A 123 11.97 -9.88 11.28
CA ASN A 123 11.75 -11.28 10.99
C ASN A 123 13.08 -11.88 10.52
N GLU A 124 13.35 -13.13 10.91
CA GLU A 124 14.59 -13.81 10.56
C GLU A 124 14.60 -14.44 9.18
N ASP A 125 13.44 -14.50 8.53
CA ASP A 125 13.33 -15.12 7.21
C ASP A 125 14.02 -14.25 6.15
N VAL A 126 14.64 -14.93 5.19
CA VAL A 126 15.26 -14.30 4.03
C VAL A 126 14.29 -14.39 2.86
N PHE A 127 13.99 -13.25 2.24
CA PHE A 127 13.17 -13.22 1.04
C PHE A 127 14.04 -13.39 -0.20
N LEU A 128 13.69 -14.35 -1.02
CA LEU A 128 14.31 -14.59 -2.33
C LEU A 128 13.30 -14.20 -3.39
N SER A 129 13.74 -13.56 -4.46
CA SER A 129 12.84 -13.07 -5.49
C SER A 129 13.35 -13.33 -6.90
N ILE A 130 12.41 -13.48 -7.81
CA ILE A 130 12.64 -13.32 -9.23
C ILE A 130 11.96 -12.00 -9.58
N PRO A 131 12.71 -10.97 -10.00
CA PRO A 131 12.12 -9.66 -10.22
C PRO A 131 11.04 -9.69 -11.31
N CYS A 132 10.01 -8.87 -11.15
CA CYS A 132 9.02 -8.70 -12.19
C CYS A 132 9.59 -7.84 -13.32
N LYS A 133 8.89 -7.85 -14.47
CA LYS A 133 9.35 -7.12 -15.67
C LYS A 133 8.84 -5.69 -15.73
N TRP A 134 8.02 -5.26 -14.78
CA TRP A 134 7.33 -3.98 -14.84
C TRP A 134 8.04 -2.86 -14.10
N PHE A 135 8.75 -3.22 -13.03
CA PHE A 135 9.46 -2.25 -12.19
C PHE A 135 10.86 -2.72 -11.85
#